data_5dbc0c74d25b7504292851139b03c250
#
_entry.id   5dbc0c74d25b7504292851139b03c250
#
_cell.length_a   1.000
_cell.length_b   1.000
_cell.length_c   1.000
_cell.angle_alpha   90.00
_cell.angle_beta   90.00
_cell.angle_gamma   90.00
#
_symmetry.space_group_name_H-M   'P 1'
#
loop_
_entity.id
_entity.type
_entity.pdbx_description
1 polymer ?
#
loop_
_entity_poly.entity_id
_entity_poly.type
_entity_poly.pdbx_seq_one_letter_code
_entity_poly.pdbx_strand_id
1 'polypeptide(L)' 'MVTKLKMSLADIAEATGEALPLIRAAINAGDLKTFLVGRRRFARPADVEAWVDFLERESDAGRPVKYQAREQASA' A
#
# COMPACT_ATOMS: atom_id res chain seq x y z
N MET A 1 -15.48 8.45 17.23
CA MET A 1 -14.88 8.36 15.89
C MET A 1 -14.87 6.92 15.41
N VAL A 2 -15.30 6.69 14.22
CA VAL A 2 -15.40 5.34 13.67
C VAL A 2 -14.22 5.09 12.75
N THR A 3 -13.50 4.01 13.02
CA THR A 3 -12.40 3.57 12.17
C THR A 3 -12.95 2.59 11.14
N LYS A 4 -12.57 2.78 9.89
CA LYS A 4 -12.99 1.85 8.85
C LYS A 4 -12.37 0.48 9.12
N LEU A 5 -13.18 -0.57 8.98
CA LEU A 5 -12.68 -1.93 9.16
C LEU A 5 -11.96 -2.44 7.93
N LYS A 6 -12.21 -1.85 6.78
CA LYS A 6 -11.45 -2.13 5.56
C LYS A 6 -11.32 -0.83 4.80
N MET A 7 -10.23 -0.71 4.05
CA MET A 7 -9.89 0.49 3.32
C MET A 7 -9.80 0.17 1.84
N SER A 8 -10.45 0.99 1.02
CA SER A 8 -10.29 0.90 -0.42
C SER A 8 -8.90 1.41 -0.80
N LEU A 9 -8.52 1.22 -2.06
CA LEU A 9 -7.24 1.76 -2.53
C LEU A 9 -7.23 3.29 -2.42
N ALA A 10 -8.36 3.94 -2.68
CA ALA A 10 -8.44 5.39 -2.53
C ALA A 10 -8.27 5.80 -1.07
N ASP A 11 -8.85 5.02 -0.14
CA ASP A 11 -8.68 5.28 1.28
C ASP A 11 -7.21 5.16 1.70
N ILE A 12 -6.52 4.15 1.17
CA ILE A 12 -5.12 3.95 1.49
C ILE A 12 -4.29 5.13 0.96
N ALA A 13 -4.59 5.57 -0.26
CA ALA A 13 -3.87 6.70 -0.84
C ALA A 13 -4.04 7.94 0.01
N GLU A 14 -5.25 8.20 0.48
CA GLU A 14 -5.51 9.37 1.31
C GLU A 14 -4.82 9.25 2.65
N ALA A 15 -4.90 8.07 3.27
CA ALA A 15 -4.35 7.88 4.61
C ALA A 15 -2.82 7.92 4.63
N THR A 16 -2.18 7.44 3.58
CA THR A 16 -0.72 7.36 3.53
C THR A 16 -0.09 8.50 2.76
N GLY A 17 -0.86 9.23 1.98
CA GLY A 17 -0.32 10.28 1.12
C GLY A 17 0.35 9.75 -0.12
N GLU A 18 0.18 8.48 -0.45
CA GLU A 18 0.83 7.88 -1.60
C GLU A 18 -0.09 7.83 -2.80
N ALA A 19 0.51 7.84 -3.99
CA ALA A 19 -0.26 7.74 -5.23
C ALA A 19 -0.69 6.30 -5.47
N LEU A 20 -1.81 6.14 -6.18
CA LEU A 20 -2.34 4.82 -6.47
C LEU A 20 -1.35 3.90 -7.18
N PRO A 21 -0.58 4.37 -8.17
CA PRO A 21 0.39 3.48 -8.82
C PRO A 21 1.40 2.89 -7.86
N LEU A 22 1.84 3.66 -6.87
CA LEU A 22 2.78 3.15 -5.88
C LEU A 22 2.10 2.12 -4.99
N ILE A 23 0.85 2.36 -4.60
CA ILE A 23 0.11 1.41 -3.77
C ILE A 23 -0.07 0.10 -4.52
N ARG A 24 -0.42 0.16 -5.81
CA ARG A 24 -0.57 -1.05 -6.61
C ARG A 24 0.74 -1.80 -6.74
N ALA A 25 1.85 -1.07 -6.87
CA ALA A 25 3.16 -1.70 -6.93
C ALA A 25 3.50 -2.42 -5.63
N ALA A 26 3.15 -1.83 -4.49
CA ALA A 26 3.37 -2.47 -3.20
C ALA A 26 2.55 -3.75 -3.06
N ILE A 27 1.32 -3.73 -3.55
CA ILE A 27 0.46 -4.92 -3.53
C ILE A 27 1.07 -6.00 -4.41
N ASN A 28 1.50 -5.64 -5.61
CA ASN A 28 2.09 -6.60 -6.54
C ASN A 28 3.39 -7.18 -6.01
N ALA A 29 4.15 -6.40 -5.25
CA ALA A 29 5.39 -6.86 -4.66
C ALA A 29 5.15 -7.76 -3.44
N GLY A 30 3.91 -7.81 -2.94
CA GLY A 30 3.60 -8.61 -1.78
C GLY A 30 3.87 -7.90 -0.46
N ASP A 31 4.19 -6.61 -0.50
CA ASP A 31 4.50 -5.85 0.71
C ASP A 31 3.26 -5.38 1.42
N LEU A 32 2.18 -5.12 0.70
CA LEU A 32 0.92 -4.67 1.26
C LEU A 32 -0.13 -5.75 1.04
N LYS A 33 -0.59 -6.32 2.14
CA LYS A 33 -1.57 -7.39 2.10
C LYS A 33 -2.95 -6.82 1.82
N THR A 34 -3.66 -7.43 0.89
CA THR A 34 -5.01 -7.01 0.52
C THR A 34 -5.90 -8.21 0.32
N PHE A 35 -7.19 -7.95 0.18
CA PHE A 35 -8.16 -9.00 -0.10
C PHE A 35 -9.24 -8.43 -1.02
N LEU A 36 -9.99 -9.33 -1.63
CA LEU A 36 -11.04 -8.94 -2.58
C LEU A 36 -12.41 -9.14 -1.97
N VAL A 37 -13.29 -8.18 -2.23
CA VAL A 37 -14.72 -8.36 -2.02
C VAL A 37 -15.34 -8.16 -3.38
N GLY A 38 -15.80 -9.27 -3.97
CA GLY A 38 -16.19 -9.24 -5.37
C GLY A 38 -14.98 -8.88 -6.22
N ARG A 39 -15.08 -7.79 -6.96
CA ARG A 39 -13.99 -7.33 -7.82
C ARG A 39 -13.19 -6.19 -7.20
N ARG A 40 -13.57 -5.75 -6.01
CA ARG A 40 -12.94 -4.59 -5.38
C ARG A 40 -11.90 -5.06 -4.39
N ARG A 41 -10.78 -4.37 -4.36
CA ARG A 41 -9.66 -4.71 -3.49
C ARG A 41 -9.65 -3.80 -2.28
N PHE A 42 -9.42 -4.39 -1.13
CA PHE A 42 -9.39 -3.67 0.15
C PHE A 42 -8.21 -4.15 0.97
N ALA A 43 -7.82 -3.35 1.96
CA ALA A 43 -6.85 -3.75 2.95
C ALA A 43 -7.41 -3.47 4.34
N ARG A 44 -6.97 -4.25 5.31
CA ARG A 44 -7.29 -3.94 6.70
C ARG A 44 -6.40 -2.81 7.17
N PRO A 45 -6.92 -1.94 8.05
CA PRO A 45 -6.07 -0.86 8.58
C PRO A 45 -4.78 -1.35 9.21
N ALA A 46 -4.82 -2.49 9.92
CA ALA A 46 -3.60 -3.03 10.51
C ALA A 46 -2.57 -3.41 9.47
N ASP A 47 -3.01 -3.89 8.31
CA ASP A 47 -2.09 -4.26 7.25
C ASP A 47 -1.49 -3.03 6.59
N VAL A 48 -2.26 -1.94 6.49
CA VAL A 48 -1.74 -0.68 5.97
C VAL A 48 -0.68 -0.12 6.93
N GLU A 49 -0.96 -0.17 8.23
CA GLU A 49 0.01 0.28 9.22
C GLU A 49 1.28 -0.55 9.17
N ALA A 50 1.14 -1.87 9.04
CA ALA A 50 2.30 -2.75 8.95
C ALA A 50 3.14 -2.43 7.72
N TRP A 51 2.51 -2.10 6.61
CA TRP A 51 3.22 -1.72 5.40
C TRP A 51 4.01 -0.42 5.62
N VAL A 52 3.39 0.58 6.23
CA VAL A 52 4.07 1.84 6.50
C VAL A 52 5.24 1.61 7.46
N ASP A 53 5.04 0.78 8.49
CA ASP A 53 6.13 0.43 9.40
C ASP A 53 7.27 -0.24 8.66
N PHE A 54 6.96 -1.11 7.72
CA PHE A 54 7.97 -1.76 6.90
C PHE A 54 8.75 -0.74 6.08
N LEU A 55 8.06 0.21 5.47
CA LEU A 55 8.73 1.26 4.70
C LEU A 55 9.68 2.06 5.56
N GLU A 56 9.26 2.37 6.78
CA GLU A 56 10.09 3.14 7.69
C GLU A 56 11.31 2.35 8.13
N ARG A 57 11.12 1.08 8.47
CA ARG A 57 12.24 0.24 8.90
C ARG A 57 13.27 0.09 7.80
N GLU A 58 12.83 -0.08 6.57
CA GLU A 58 13.77 -0.23 5.46
C GLU A 58 14.53 1.07 5.23
N SER A 59 13.87 2.20 5.37
CA SER A 59 14.55 3.48 5.25
C SER A 59 15.60 3.64 6.35
N ASP A 60 15.24 3.29 7.59
CA ASP A 60 16.15 3.39 8.72
C ASP A 60 17.36 2.48 8.55
N ALA A 61 17.18 1.36 7.87
CA ALA A 61 18.26 0.41 7.63
C ALA A 61 19.14 0.80 6.45
N GLY A 62 18.85 1.91 5.81
CA GLY A 62 19.63 2.36 4.66
C GLY A 62 19.22 1.73 3.36
N ARG A 63 18.07 1.07 3.31
CA ARG A 63 17.56 0.43 2.12
C ARG A 63 16.13 0.91 1.82
N PRO A 64 15.93 2.21 1.60
CA PRO A 64 14.57 2.69 1.36
C PRO A 64 13.93 1.95 0.20
N VAL A 65 12.67 1.57 0.39
CA VAL A 65 11.95 0.80 -0.60
C VAL A 65 11.62 1.69 -1.80
N LYS A 66 11.87 1.18 -2.99
CA LYS A 66 11.54 1.87 -4.23
C LYS A 66 10.73 0.95 -5.11
N TYR A 67 9.53 1.37 -5.43
CA TYR A 67 8.70 0.58 -6.32
C TYR A 67 8.82 1.10 -7.73
N GLN A 68 8.69 0.19 -8.68
CA GLN A 68 8.90 0.53 -10.08
C GLN A 68 7.58 0.55 -10.84
N ALA A 69 6.58 1.15 -10.20
CA ALA A 69 5.27 1.24 -10.82
C ALA A 69 5.34 1.99 -12.15
N ARG A 70 6.23 2.98 -12.22
CA ARG A 70 6.33 3.79 -13.41
C ARG A 70 6.84 2.98 -14.59
N GLU A 71 7.76 2.06 -14.36
CA GLU A 71 8.23 1.21 -15.43
C GLU A 71 7.13 0.35 -15.98
N GLN A 72 6.29 -0.13 -15.11
CA GLN A 72 5.17 -0.95 -15.53
C GLN A 72 4.21 -0.14 -16.38
N ALA A 73 4.02 1.11 -16.02
CA ALA A 73 3.13 1.97 -16.78
C ALA A 73 3.72 2.31 -18.13
N SER A 74 5.02 2.36 -18.23
CA SER A 74 5.67 2.79 -19.47
C SER A 74 5.93 1.64 -20.41
N ALA A 75 5.71 0.45 -19.97
CA ALA A 75 5.96 -0.72 -20.80
C ALA A 75 5.03 -0.80 -22.00
#